data_84623bdf80f22e6cb919530605d89e20
#
_entry.id   84623bdf80f22e6cb919530605d89e20
#
_cell.length_a   1.000
_cell.length_b   1.000
_cell.length_c   1.000
_cell.angle_alpha   90.00
_cell.angle_beta   90.00
_cell.angle_gamma   90.00
#
_symmetry.space_group_name_H-M   'P 1'
#
loop_
_entity.id
_entity.type
_entity.pdbx_description
1 polymer ?
#
loop_
_entity_poly.entity_id
_entity_poly.type
_entity_poly.pdbx_seq_one_letter_code
_entity_poly.pdbx_strand_id
1 'polypeptide(L)'
;IRLGKITFEDEKMEERGEWVDNWEVSYECLQLRARIEDNQLPLDQRDAAVEDLERLAECGDVHAQYFLGLLYRDGGLLLPDAERAVHWLELAAKQNLLAAQYALGKLYLSDDPEVHDIDDGIQWLERASQNGNCDAAYRLGKEYLTGTSVQKDAIKAAEYLRHAADQNHPWASYLLGKLYLTGNGVPKDEEAAWNCFRMANAFGHPYAQYVLERQEQWQRPELLLTVSRLLYHMSNIFRDNAPTVPAQPRLHIDRKRMRELQELRIALGHQPDDHEEEQTQTQTWGGMTMKGW
;
A
#
# COMPACT_ATOMS: atom_id res chain seq x y z
N ILE A 1 -16.53 -8.77 -36.86
CA ILE A 1 -15.88 -8.50 -35.55
C ILE A 1 -15.04 -7.25 -35.78
N ARG A 2 -15.55 -6.08 -35.40
CA ARG A 2 -14.79 -4.83 -35.41
C ARG A 2 -14.17 -4.69 -34.03
N LEU A 3 -12.86 -4.78 -33.95
CA LEU A 3 -12.07 -4.34 -32.81
C LEU A 3 -12.37 -2.85 -32.59
N GLY A 4 -13.13 -2.52 -31.55
CA GLY A 4 -13.34 -1.15 -31.10
C GLY A 4 -11.97 -0.53 -30.76
N LYS A 5 -11.75 0.69 -31.21
CA LYS A 5 -10.58 1.47 -30.81
C LYS A 5 -10.66 1.66 -29.29
N ILE A 6 -9.61 1.30 -28.60
CA ILE A 6 -9.36 1.70 -27.22
C ILE A 6 -9.46 3.22 -27.18
N THR A 7 -10.37 3.74 -26.39
CA THR A 7 -10.59 5.19 -26.26
C THR A 7 -9.82 5.73 -25.07
N PHE A 8 -9.58 7.04 -25.03
CA PHE A 8 -8.83 7.73 -23.98
C PHE A 8 -9.45 7.57 -22.56
N GLU A 9 -10.65 7.02 -22.47
CA GLU A 9 -11.36 6.70 -21.22
C GLU A 9 -10.91 5.36 -20.62
N ASP A 10 -10.46 4.42 -21.45
CA ASP A 10 -9.95 3.13 -21.01
C ASP A 10 -8.61 3.31 -20.26
N GLU A 11 -7.76 4.28 -20.70
CA GLU A 11 -6.51 4.64 -20.02
C GLU A 11 -6.74 5.22 -18.62
N LYS A 12 -7.83 5.98 -18.40
CA LYS A 12 -8.18 6.51 -17.08
C LYS A 12 -8.70 5.46 -16.11
N MET A 13 -9.23 4.35 -16.59
CA MET A 13 -9.65 3.23 -15.76
C MET A 13 -8.45 2.38 -15.30
N GLU A 14 -7.44 2.23 -16.14
CA GLU A 14 -6.17 1.59 -15.77
C GLU A 14 -5.42 2.41 -14.70
N GLU A 15 -5.44 3.75 -14.76
CA GLU A 15 -4.81 4.62 -13.75
C GLU A 15 -5.45 4.52 -12.36
N ARG A 16 -6.72 4.13 -12.27
CA ARG A 16 -7.44 3.96 -10.98
C ARG A 16 -7.26 2.57 -10.36
N GLY A 17 -6.59 1.64 -11.03
CA GLY A 17 -6.38 0.27 -10.56
C GLY A 17 -7.68 -0.55 -10.48
N GLU A 18 -8.74 -0.10 -11.15
CA GLU A 18 -10.00 -0.81 -11.25
C GLU A 18 -9.92 -1.81 -12.41
N TRP A 19 -9.26 -2.95 -12.15
CA TRP A 19 -9.26 -4.06 -13.11
C TRP A 19 -10.66 -4.65 -13.19
N VAL A 20 -11.30 -4.44 -14.31
CA VAL A 20 -12.55 -5.12 -14.64
C VAL A 20 -12.18 -6.46 -15.22
N ASP A 21 -12.18 -7.50 -14.40
CA ASP A 21 -11.74 -8.87 -14.73
C ASP A 21 -12.55 -9.55 -15.83
N ASN A 22 -13.62 -8.93 -16.25
CA ASN A 22 -14.47 -9.42 -17.34
C ASN A 22 -14.69 -8.27 -18.32
N TRP A 23 -14.03 -8.31 -19.47
CA TRP A 23 -14.13 -7.35 -20.56
C TRP A 23 -15.52 -7.28 -21.22
N GLU A 24 -16.48 -8.06 -20.74
CA GLU A 24 -17.88 -8.06 -21.16
C GLU A 24 -18.76 -7.18 -20.22
N VAL A 25 -18.29 -6.03 -19.79
CA VAL A 25 -19.16 -5.06 -19.12
C VAL A 25 -20.25 -4.64 -20.07
N SER A 26 -21.49 -4.73 -19.62
CA SER A 26 -22.60 -4.33 -20.46
C SER A 26 -22.47 -2.85 -20.85
N TYR A 27 -22.63 -2.55 -22.13
CA TYR A 27 -22.54 -1.18 -22.63
C TYR A 27 -23.52 -0.25 -21.88
N GLU A 28 -24.65 -0.77 -21.46
CA GLU A 28 -25.66 -0.06 -20.70
C GLU A 28 -25.15 0.32 -19.31
N CYS A 29 -24.48 -0.61 -18.60
CA CYS A 29 -23.87 -0.33 -17.31
C CYS A 29 -22.80 0.78 -17.41
N LEU A 30 -21.95 0.75 -18.45
CA LEU A 30 -20.93 1.79 -18.68
C LEU A 30 -21.56 3.16 -18.93
N GLN A 31 -22.63 3.23 -19.71
CA GLN A 31 -23.34 4.49 -19.96
C GLN A 31 -23.98 5.04 -18.69
N LEU A 32 -24.61 4.19 -17.89
CA LEU A 32 -25.23 4.59 -16.62
C LEU A 32 -24.17 5.09 -15.65
N ARG A 33 -23.05 4.38 -15.54
CA ARG A 33 -21.92 4.81 -14.74
C ARG A 33 -21.42 6.19 -15.15
N ALA A 34 -21.16 6.40 -16.46
CA ALA A 34 -20.70 7.68 -16.97
C ALA A 34 -21.68 8.83 -16.66
N ARG A 35 -23.00 8.58 -16.78
CA ARG A 35 -24.04 9.57 -16.42
C ARG A 35 -24.06 9.88 -14.93
N ILE A 36 -23.86 8.88 -14.07
CA ILE A 36 -23.83 9.04 -12.61
C ILE A 36 -22.59 9.84 -12.17
N GLU A 37 -21.44 9.58 -12.79
CA GLU A 37 -20.16 10.24 -12.46
C GLU A 37 -20.04 11.65 -13.07
N ASP A 38 -20.88 12.00 -14.07
CA ASP A 38 -20.84 13.32 -14.73
C ASP A 38 -21.45 14.41 -13.84
N ASN A 39 -20.57 15.18 -13.20
CA ASN A 39 -20.96 16.32 -12.36
C ASN A 39 -21.56 17.51 -13.14
N GLN A 40 -21.53 17.49 -14.46
CA GLN A 40 -22.15 18.51 -15.33
C GLN A 40 -23.65 18.26 -15.53
N LEU A 41 -24.10 17.02 -15.34
CA LEU A 41 -25.50 16.67 -15.48
C LEU A 41 -26.34 17.15 -14.29
N PRO A 42 -27.59 17.59 -14.55
CA PRO A 42 -28.53 17.88 -13.48
C PRO A 42 -28.77 16.68 -12.55
N LEU A 43 -29.03 16.97 -11.27
CA LEU A 43 -29.16 15.95 -10.24
C LEU A 43 -30.28 14.95 -10.54
N ASP A 44 -31.42 15.45 -11.05
CA ASP A 44 -32.58 14.62 -11.44
C ASP A 44 -32.24 13.60 -12.54
N GLN A 45 -31.34 13.95 -13.46
CA GLN A 45 -30.90 13.02 -14.50
C GLN A 45 -29.90 11.98 -13.97
N ARG A 46 -29.09 12.37 -12.99
CA ARG A 46 -28.16 11.44 -12.30
C ARG A 46 -28.94 10.48 -11.40
N ASP A 47 -29.95 10.96 -10.68
CA ASP A 47 -30.84 10.13 -9.87
C ASP A 47 -31.61 9.13 -10.75
N ALA A 48 -32.15 9.56 -11.89
CA ALA A 48 -32.78 8.64 -12.84
C ALA A 48 -31.79 7.57 -13.39
N ALA A 49 -30.52 7.93 -13.58
CA ALA A 49 -29.50 6.95 -13.97
C ALA A 49 -29.20 5.93 -12.85
N VAL A 50 -29.31 6.33 -11.58
CA VAL A 50 -29.18 5.39 -10.45
C VAL A 50 -30.38 4.43 -10.41
N GLU A 51 -31.61 4.90 -10.62
CA GLU A 51 -32.79 4.03 -10.71
C GLU A 51 -32.68 3.03 -11.87
N ASP A 52 -32.15 3.45 -13.03
CA ASP A 52 -31.88 2.57 -14.15
C ASP A 52 -30.79 1.53 -13.81
N LEU A 53 -29.74 1.94 -13.07
CA LEU A 53 -28.68 1.04 -12.59
C LEU A 53 -29.23 0.01 -11.60
N GLU A 54 -30.12 0.41 -10.66
CA GLU A 54 -30.79 -0.50 -9.73
C GLU A 54 -31.59 -1.57 -10.48
N ARG A 55 -32.36 -1.15 -11.48
CA ARG A 55 -33.12 -2.10 -12.33
C ARG A 55 -32.21 -3.09 -13.06
N LEU A 56 -31.07 -2.61 -13.56
CA LEU A 56 -30.10 -3.47 -14.25
C LEU A 56 -29.45 -4.46 -13.28
N ALA A 57 -29.12 -4.01 -12.06
CA ALA A 57 -28.58 -4.85 -11.01
C ALA A 57 -29.59 -5.92 -10.52
N GLU A 58 -30.90 -5.57 -10.41
CA GLU A 58 -31.98 -6.51 -10.11
C GLU A 58 -32.16 -7.56 -11.22
N CYS A 59 -31.91 -7.19 -12.48
CA CYS A 59 -31.89 -8.12 -13.60
C CYS A 59 -30.71 -9.10 -13.58
N GLY A 60 -29.76 -8.92 -12.64
CA GLY A 60 -28.62 -9.81 -12.44
C GLY A 60 -27.34 -9.41 -13.13
N ASP A 61 -27.24 -8.20 -13.69
CA ASP A 61 -25.98 -7.70 -14.26
C ASP A 61 -24.93 -7.54 -13.17
N VAL A 62 -23.84 -8.27 -13.31
CA VAL A 62 -22.78 -8.38 -12.28
C VAL A 62 -22.06 -7.05 -12.04
N HIS A 63 -21.84 -6.31 -13.13
CA HIS A 63 -21.14 -5.03 -13.04
C HIS A 63 -22.04 -3.92 -12.49
N ALA A 64 -23.32 -3.96 -12.80
CA ALA A 64 -24.31 -3.07 -12.20
C ALA A 64 -24.42 -3.31 -10.69
N GLN A 65 -24.48 -4.57 -10.25
CA GLN A 65 -24.46 -4.93 -8.83
C GLN A 65 -23.20 -4.44 -8.13
N TYR A 66 -22.04 -4.66 -8.73
CA TYR A 66 -20.75 -4.19 -8.19
C TYR A 66 -20.72 -2.66 -8.08
N PHE A 67 -21.07 -1.95 -9.15
CA PHE A 67 -21.03 -0.50 -9.17
C PHE A 67 -22.05 0.11 -8.18
N LEU A 68 -23.23 -0.45 -8.09
CA LEU A 68 -24.24 -0.04 -7.11
C LEU A 68 -23.76 -0.26 -5.67
N GLY A 69 -23.09 -1.39 -5.41
CA GLY A 69 -22.47 -1.66 -4.12
C GLY A 69 -21.39 -0.63 -3.75
N LEU A 70 -20.58 -0.19 -4.73
CA LEU A 70 -19.61 0.91 -4.52
C LEU A 70 -20.30 2.24 -4.24
N LEU A 71 -21.39 2.56 -4.93
CA LEU A 71 -22.16 3.80 -4.68
C LEU A 71 -22.73 3.87 -3.26
N TYR A 72 -23.25 2.75 -2.75
CA TYR A 72 -23.73 2.68 -1.36
C TYR A 72 -22.58 2.71 -0.34
N ARG A 73 -21.43 2.14 -0.67
CA ARG A 73 -20.24 2.21 0.21
C ARG A 73 -19.65 3.62 0.30
N ASP A 74 -19.43 4.26 -0.85
CA ASP A 74 -18.69 5.53 -0.93
C ASP A 74 -19.58 6.75 -0.71
N GLY A 75 -20.87 6.59 -0.89
CA GLY A 75 -21.82 7.71 -0.84
C GLY A 75 -21.71 8.60 -2.10
N GLY A 76 -22.08 9.83 -1.95
CA GLY A 76 -22.07 10.82 -3.02
C GLY A 76 -23.47 11.19 -3.49
N LEU A 77 -24.01 10.53 -4.49
CA LEU A 77 -25.42 10.68 -4.88
C LEU A 77 -26.36 9.98 -3.91
N LEU A 78 -26.01 8.77 -3.50
CA LEU A 78 -26.74 8.02 -2.49
C LEU A 78 -26.20 8.31 -1.09
N LEU A 79 -27.03 8.18 -0.09
CA LEU A 79 -26.55 8.16 1.28
C LEU A 79 -25.74 6.87 1.50
N PRO A 80 -24.57 6.95 2.16
CA PRO A 80 -23.81 5.76 2.51
C PRO A 80 -24.67 4.78 3.32
N ASP A 81 -24.66 3.53 2.91
CA ASP A 81 -25.40 2.45 3.54
C ASP A 81 -24.58 1.16 3.40
N ALA A 82 -23.94 0.79 4.49
CA ALA A 82 -23.00 -0.33 4.49
C ALA A 82 -23.72 -1.68 4.30
N GLU A 83 -24.91 -1.85 4.83
CA GLU A 83 -25.71 -3.08 4.67
C GLU A 83 -26.11 -3.29 3.20
N ARG A 84 -26.59 -2.23 2.55
CA ARG A 84 -26.91 -2.29 1.11
C ARG A 84 -25.67 -2.51 0.25
N ALA A 85 -24.56 -1.88 0.61
CA ALA A 85 -23.28 -2.10 -0.08
C ALA A 85 -22.85 -3.57 0.00
N VAL A 86 -22.90 -4.19 1.20
CA VAL A 86 -22.64 -5.62 1.37
C VAL A 86 -23.57 -6.46 0.51
N HIS A 87 -24.89 -6.19 0.57
CA HIS A 87 -25.87 -6.96 -0.20
C HIS A 87 -25.52 -7.01 -1.70
N TRP A 88 -25.31 -5.85 -2.32
CA TRP A 88 -25.00 -5.77 -3.75
C TRP A 88 -23.62 -6.34 -4.11
N LEU A 89 -22.60 -6.07 -3.28
CA LEU A 89 -21.26 -6.63 -3.48
C LEU A 89 -21.26 -8.16 -3.32
N GLU A 90 -22.04 -8.72 -2.38
CA GLU A 90 -22.17 -10.17 -2.26
C GLU A 90 -22.79 -10.82 -3.49
N LEU A 91 -23.84 -10.22 -4.07
CA LEU A 91 -24.45 -10.75 -5.28
C LEU A 91 -23.43 -10.82 -6.43
N ALA A 92 -22.65 -9.74 -6.61
CA ALA A 92 -21.60 -9.71 -7.62
C ALA A 92 -20.44 -10.67 -7.29
N ALA A 93 -20.01 -10.77 -6.03
CA ALA A 93 -18.92 -11.63 -5.59
C ALA A 93 -19.27 -13.13 -5.73
N LYS A 94 -20.53 -13.51 -5.49
CA LYS A 94 -21.05 -14.87 -5.72
C LYS A 94 -21.04 -15.26 -7.18
N GLN A 95 -21.13 -14.30 -8.09
CA GLN A 95 -20.97 -14.49 -9.54
C GLN A 95 -19.49 -14.50 -9.98
N ASN A 96 -18.54 -14.56 -9.03
CA ASN A 96 -17.09 -14.60 -9.23
C ASN A 96 -16.47 -13.33 -9.83
N LEU A 97 -17.08 -12.17 -9.68
CA LEU A 97 -16.41 -10.91 -10.01
C LEU A 97 -15.31 -10.63 -8.98
N LEU A 98 -14.04 -10.67 -9.42
CA LEU A 98 -12.87 -10.53 -8.54
C LEU A 98 -12.85 -9.16 -7.84
N ALA A 99 -13.19 -8.11 -8.56
CA ALA A 99 -13.28 -6.76 -8.00
C ALA A 99 -14.32 -6.67 -6.87
N ALA A 100 -15.47 -7.36 -7.01
CA ALA A 100 -16.49 -7.41 -5.97
C ALA A 100 -16.04 -8.23 -4.76
N GLN A 101 -15.36 -9.36 -4.96
CA GLN A 101 -14.80 -10.16 -3.87
C GLN A 101 -13.79 -9.35 -3.05
N TYR A 102 -12.91 -8.60 -3.73
CA TYR A 102 -11.95 -7.72 -3.07
C TYR A 102 -12.62 -6.54 -2.34
N ALA A 103 -13.59 -5.87 -3.00
CA ALA A 103 -14.31 -4.75 -2.39
C ALA A 103 -15.10 -5.18 -1.15
N LEU A 104 -15.76 -6.35 -1.22
CA LEU A 104 -16.50 -6.93 -0.10
C LEU A 104 -15.58 -7.29 1.07
N GLY A 105 -14.44 -7.96 0.79
CA GLY A 105 -13.45 -8.24 1.82
C GLY A 105 -12.90 -6.99 2.50
N LYS A 106 -12.66 -5.92 1.73
CA LYS A 106 -12.28 -4.60 2.29
C LYS A 106 -13.37 -4.00 3.17
N LEU A 107 -14.63 -4.13 2.77
CA LEU A 107 -15.76 -3.57 3.49
C LEU A 107 -15.95 -4.27 4.84
N TYR A 108 -15.85 -5.60 4.88
CA TYR A 108 -15.91 -6.36 6.13
C TYR A 108 -14.73 -6.07 7.09
N LEU A 109 -13.55 -5.69 6.55
CA LEU A 109 -12.39 -5.27 7.34
C LEU A 109 -12.37 -3.76 7.64
N SER A 110 -13.42 -3.03 7.30
CA SER A 110 -13.52 -1.61 7.66
C SER A 110 -13.90 -1.43 9.13
N ASP A 111 -13.70 -0.22 9.66
CA ASP A 111 -14.07 0.13 11.03
C ASP A 111 -15.58 0.37 11.19
N ASP A 112 -16.38 0.05 10.18
CA ASP A 112 -17.83 0.25 10.22
C ASP A 112 -18.48 -0.83 11.09
N PRO A 113 -19.07 -0.47 12.26
CA PRO A 113 -19.58 -1.44 13.21
C PRO A 113 -20.80 -2.21 12.70
N GLU A 114 -21.50 -1.74 11.66
CA GLU A 114 -22.69 -2.38 11.11
C GLU A 114 -22.36 -3.62 10.29
N VAL A 115 -21.18 -3.63 9.67
CA VAL A 115 -20.79 -4.69 8.72
C VAL A 115 -19.46 -5.33 9.05
N HIS A 116 -18.80 -4.90 10.14
CA HIS A 116 -17.47 -5.41 10.50
C HIS A 116 -17.50 -6.91 10.83
N ASP A 117 -16.90 -7.72 9.95
CA ASP A 117 -16.69 -9.15 10.17
C ASP A 117 -15.31 -9.55 9.62
N ILE A 118 -14.38 -9.81 10.55
CA ILE A 118 -13.00 -10.12 10.19
C ILE A 118 -12.91 -11.46 9.46
N ASP A 119 -13.64 -12.47 9.92
CA ASP A 119 -13.53 -13.82 9.40
C ASP A 119 -14.06 -13.87 7.96
N ASP A 120 -15.22 -13.29 7.71
CA ASP A 120 -15.78 -13.18 6.36
C ASP A 120 -14.91 -12.28 5.46
N GLY A 121 -14.40 -11.17 6.00
CA GLY A 121 -13.50 -10.28 5.26
C GLY A 121 -12.24 -10.99 4.76
N ILE A 122 -11.60 -11.78 5.62
CA ILE A 122 -10.41 -12.56 5.25
C ILE A 122 -10.78 -13.66 4.23
N GLN A 123 -11.88 -14.38 4.42
CA GLN A 123 -12.32 -15.42 3.49
C GLN A 123 -12.55 -14.87 2.07
N TRP A 124 -13.21 -13.70 1.96
CA TRP A 124 -13.44 -13.08 0.65
C TRP A 124 -12.14 -12.59 0.01
N LEU A 125 -11.21 -12.03 0.79
CA LEU A 125 -9.89 -11.65 0.27
C LEU A 125 -9.08 -12.88 -0.16
N GLU A 126 -9.12 -13.98 0.61
CA GLU A 126 -8.45 -15.24 0.22
C GLU A 126 -9.02 -15.80 -1.08
N ARG A 127 -10.33 -15.79 -1.22
CA ARG A 127 -10.98 -16.21 -2.45
C ARG A 127 -10.60 -15.34 -3.65
N ALA A 128 -10.59 -14.01 -3.46
CA ALA A 128 -10.15 -13.08 -4.50
C ALA A 128 -8.68 -13.32 -4.89
N SER A 129 -7.80 -13.51 -3.90
CA SER A 129 -6.38 -13.79 -4.12
C SER A 129 -6.16 -15.11 -4.87
N GLN A 130 -6.87 -16.18 -4.48
CA GLN A 130 -6.80 -17.49 -5.17
C GLN A 130 -7.27 -17.42 -6.61
N ASN A 131 -8.22 -16.54 -6.90
CA ASN A 131 -8.71 -16.29 -8.25
C ASN A 131 -7.83 -15.34 -9.06
N GLY A 132 -6.71 -14.85 -8.50
CA GLY A 132 -5.72 -14.05 -9.21
C GLY A 132 -5.77 -12.54 -8.94
N ASN A 133 -6.56 -12.08 -7.97
CA ASN A 133 -6.56 -10.66 -7.61
C ASN A 133 -5.31 -10.32 -6.80
N CYS A 134 -4.38 -9.56 -7.38
CA CYS A 134 -3.12 -9.17 -6.75
C CYS A 134 -3.29 -8.17 -5.60
N ASP A 135 -4.31 -7.30 -5.68
CA ASP A 135 -4.61 -6.35 -4.61
C ASP A 135 -5.12 -7.06 -3.35
N ALA A 136 -5.92 -8.13 -3.52
CA ALA A 136 -6.37 -8.96 -2.41
C ALA A 136 -5.19 -9.68 -1.74
N ALA A 137 -4.27 -10.25 -2.54
CA ALA A 137 -3.06 -10.86 -2.03
C ALA A 137 -2.18 -9.85 -1.27
N TYR A 138 -1.98 -8.66 -1.83
CA TYR A 138 -1.27 -7.58 -1.15
C TYR A 138 -1.95 -7.18 0.17
N ARG A 139 -3.28 -7.02 0.17
CA ARG A 139 -4.03 -6.65 1.37
C ARG A 139 -3.89 -7.71 2.47
N LEU A 140 -4.05 -8.99 2.14
CA LEU A 140 -3.81 -10.10 3.07
C LEU A 140 -2.39 -10.10 3.62
N GLY A 141 -1.39 -9.94 2.76
CA GLY A 141 -0.01 -9.83 3.18
C GLY A 141 0.22 -8.69 4.16
N LYS A 142 -0.41 -7.54 3.94
CA LYS A 142 -0.36 -6.40 4.86
C LYS A 142 -1.06 -6.71 6.19
N GLU A 143 -2.25 -7.31 6.20
CA GLU A 143 -2.97 -7.68 7.42
C GLU A 143 -2.17 -8.65 8.29
N TYR A 144 -1.60 -9.72 7.70
CA TYR A 144 -0.74 -10.65 8.43
C TYR A 144 0.59 -10.03 8.88
N LEU A 145 1.09 -8.99 8.22
CA LEU A 145 2.31 -8.31 8.60
C LEU A 145 2.10 -7.35 9.78
N THR A 146 1.01 -6.59 9.74
CA THR A 146 0.65 -5.62 10.79
C THR A 146 0.01 -6.27 12.00
N GLY A 147 -0.82 -7.29 11.77
CA GLY A 147 -1.59 -7.94 12.82
C GLY A 147 -2.78 -7.10 13.29
N THR A 148 -3.35 -6.25 12.39
CA THR A 148 -4.49 -5.38 12.72
C THR A 148 -5.77 -6.17 12.90
N SER A 149 -6.14 -6.93 11.88
CA SER A 149 -7.39 -7.70 11.89
C SER A 149 -7.17 -9.17 12.24
N VAL A 150 -5.96 -9.71 12.01
CA VAL A 150 -5.59 -11.11 12.25
C VAL A 150 -4.34 -11.21 13.10
N GLN A 151 -4.11 -12.38 13.69
CA GLN A 151 -2.85 -12.63 14.39
C GLN A 151 -1.66 -12.47 13.44
N LYS A 152 -0.67 -11.67 13.87
CA LYS A 152 0.54 -11.41 13.10
C LYS A 152 1.27 -12.70 12.73
N ASP A 153 1.51 -12.89 11.44
CA ASP A 153 2.24 -14.03 10.89
C ASP A 153 3.08 -13.57 9.69
N ALA A 154 4.36 -13.36 9.95
CA ALA A 154 5.27 -12.87 8.92
C ALA A 154 5.54 -13.89 7.80
N ILE A 155 5.37 -15.19 8.06
CA ILE A 155 5.57 -16.23 7.03
C ILE A 155 4.40 -16.17 6.04
N LYS A 156 3.16 -16.19 6.54
CA LYS A 156 1.97 -16.03 5.69
C LYS A 156 1.98 -14.70 4.96
N ALA A 157 2.38 -13.62 5.64
CA ALA A 157 2.52 -12.31 5.00
C ALA A 157 3.47 -12.36 3.79
N ALA A 158 4.63 -13.01 3.94
CA ALA A 158 5.59 -13.14 2.85
C ALA A 158 5.07 -13.99 1.68
N GLU A 159 4.29 -15.04 1.97
CA GLU A 159 3.66 -15.88 0.93
C GLU A 159 2.66 -15.07 0.08
N TYR A 160 1.74 -14.36 0.73
CA TYR A 160 0.78 -13.51 0.03
C TYR A 160 1.44 -12.35 -0.72
N LEU A 161 2.45 -11.70 -0.11
CA LEU A 161 3.20 -10.62 -0.77
C LEU A 161 3.99 -11.14 -1.97
N ARG A 162 4.54 -12.37 -1.91
CA ARG A 162 5.19 -13.00 -3.05
C ARG A 162 4.20 -13.26 -4.17
N HIS A 163 3.03 -13.82 -3.85
CA HIS A 163 1.98 -14.05 -4.84
C HIS A 163 1.55 -12.75 -5.56
N ALA A 164 1.42 -11.65 -4.82
CA ALA A 164 1.14 -10.33 -5.42
C ALA A 164 2.33 -9.77 -6.22
N ALA A 165 3.57 -9.94 -5.71
CA ALA A 165 4.78 -9.47 -6.39
C ALA A 165 5.02 -10.20 -7.71
N ASP A 166 4.73 -11.49 -7.79
CA ASP A 166 4.82 -12.30 -9.01
C ASP A 166 3.84 -11.80 -10.10
N GLN A 167 2.78 -11.10 -9.69
CA GLN A 167 1.84 -10.41 -10.58
C GLN A 167 2.21 -8.92 -10.79
N ASN A 168 3.46 -8.57 -10.49
CA ASN A 168 4.01 -7.22 -10.67
C ASN A 168 3.37 -6.12 -9.79
N HIS A 169 2.74 -6.48 -8.67
CA HIS A 169 2.16 -5.49 -7.77
C HIS A 169 3.25 -4.68 -7.07
N PRO A 170 3.35 -3.35 -7.29
CA PRO A 170 4.51 -2.55 -6.87
C PRO A 170 4.68 -2.46 -5.35
N TRP A 171 3.58 -2.29 -4.62
CA TRP A 171 3.62 -2.21 -3.16
C TRP A 171 3.97 -3.55 -2.50
N ALA A 172 3.51 -4.67 -3.09
CA ALA A 172 3.85 -6.00 -2.61
C ALA A 172 5.34 -6.29 -2.81
N SER A 173 5.88 -5.98 -3.99
CA SER A 173 7.30 -6.10 -4.29
C SER A 173 8.15 -5.28 -3.32
N TYR A 174 7.74 -4.04 -3.01
CA TYR A 174 8.44 -3.20 -2.05
C TYR A 174 8.44 -3.78 -0.63
N LEU A 175 7.28 -4.23 -0.13
CA LEU A 175 7.19 -4.85 1.20
C LEU A 175 7.97 -6.17 1.28
N LEU A 176 7.89 -7.01 0.24
CA LEU A 176 8.64 -8.25 0.17
C LEU A 176 10.17 -7.99 0.19
N GLY A 177 10.63 -6.94 -0.51
CA GLY A 177 12.02 -6.50 -0.45
C GLY A 177 12.44 -6.13 0.97
N LYS A 178 11.58 -5.44 1.72
CA LYS A 178 11.84 -5.15 3.15
C LYS A 178 11.92 -6.41 4.00
N LEU A 179 11.06 -7.40 3.75
CA LEU A 179 11.09 -8.69 4.46
C LEU A 179 12.40 -9.44 4.21
N TYR A 180 12.87 -9.48 2.97
CA TYR A 180 14.18 -10.09 2.64
C TYR A 180 15.37 -9.36 3.27
N LEU A 181 15.35 -8.03 3.38
CA LEU A 181 16.42 -7.28 4.07
C LEU A 181 16.45 -7.56 5.57
N THR A 182 15.30 -7.70 6.19
CA THR A 182 15.18 -7.89 7.64
C THR A 182 15.22 -9.35 8.08
N GLY A 183 14.96 -10.29 7.16
CA GLY A 183 14.82 -11.71 7.49
C GLY A 183 13.53 -12.02 8.25
N ASN A 184 12.49 -11.18 8.10
CA ASN A 184 11.23 -11.35 8.82
C ASN A 184 10.26 -12.21 8.00
N GLY A 185 9.96 -13.43 8.47
CA GLY A 185 9.12 -14.40 7.78
C GLY A 185 9.77 -15.09 6.56
N VAL A 186 10.92 -14.60 6.12
CA VAL A 186 11.74 -15.17 5.04
C VAL A 186 13.20 -15.15 5.46
N PRO A 187 14.06 -16.06 4.93
CA PRO A 187 15.51 -15.97 5.14
C PRO A 187 16.03 -14.61 4.61
N LYS A 188 16.97 -14.02 5.37
CA LYS A 188 17.59 -12.77 4.95
C LYS A 188 18.35 -13.00 3.64
N ASP A 189 17.99 -12.23 2.61
CA ASP A 189 18.60 -12.30 1.28
C ASP A 189 18.63 -10.89 0.66
N GLU A 190 19.83 -10.30 0.65
CA GLU A 190 20.01 -8.94 0.14
C GLU A 190 19.84 -8.86 -1.38
N GLU A 191 20.24 -9.89 -2.13
CA GLU A 191 20.10 -9.90 -3.58
C GLU A 191 18.62 -10.00 -3.98
N ALA A 192 17.88 -10.89 -3.37
CA ALA A 192 16.43 -10.99 -3.56
C ALA A 192 15.72 -9.67 -3.18
N ALA A 193 16.13 -9.03 -2.09
CA ALA A 193 15.58 -7.74 -1.69
C ALA A 193 15.77 -6.65 -2.73
N TRP A 194 16.98 -6.54 -3.28
CA TRP A 194 17.27 -5.53 -4.32
C TRP A 194 16.54 -5.83 -5.63
N ASN A 195 16.37 -7.10 -5.98
CA ASN A 195 15.52 -7.48 -7.11
C ASN A 195 14.07 -7.04 -6.89
N CYS A 196 13.51 -7.26 -5.71
CA CYS A 196 12.17 -6.80 -5.36
C CYS A 196 12.02 -5.28 -5.43
N PHE A 197 13.01 -4.50 -4.95
CA PHE A 197 12.96 -3.04 -5.07
C PHE A 197 13.09 -2.56 -6.53
N ARG A 198 13.89 -3.23 -7.37
CA ARG A 198 13.94 -2.93 -8.81
C ARG A 198 12.61 -3.18 -9.50
N MET A 199 11.96 -4.30 -9.18
CA MET A 199 10.61 -4.59 -9.67
C MET A 199 9.62 -3.53 -9.21
N ALA A 200 9.60 -3.20 -7.90
CA ALA A 200 8.75 -2.16 -7.37
C ALA A 200 8.93 -0.81 -8.08
N ASN A 201 10.18 -0.44 -8.37
CA ASN A 201 10.50 0.80 -9.10
C ASN A 201 10.04 0.75 -10.55
N ALA A 202 10.22 -0.38 -11.23
CA ALA A 202 9.79 -0.58 -12.62
C ALA A 202 8.28 -0.44 -12.79
N PHE A 203 7.52 -0.84 -11.76
CA PHE A 203 6.06 -0.72 -11.73
C PHE A 203 5.55 0.52 -10.98
N GLY A 204 6.40 1.53 -10.79
CA GLY A 204 6.00 2.87 -10.34
C GLY A 204 5.82 3.05 -8.82
N HIS A 205 6.42 2.20 -7.99
CA HIS A 205 6.38 2.42 -6.54
C HIS A 205 7.18 3.68 -6.14
N PRO A 206 6.56 4.67 -5.47
CA PRO A 206 7.16 6.01 -5.29
C PRO A 206 8.45 6.01 -4.45
N TYR A 207 8.59 5.08 -3.53
CA TYR A 207 9.77 5.04 -2.64
C TYR A 207 10.85 4.07 -3.09
N ALA A 208 10.59 3.21 -4.08
CA ALA A 208 11.54 2.20 -4.50
C ALA A 208 12.77 2.84 -5.15
N GLN A 209 12.59 3.86 -5.97
CA GLN A 209 13.68 4.62 -6.56
C GLN A 209 14.61 5.21 -5.50
N TYR A 210 14.05 5.85 -4.48
CA TYR A 210 14.84 6.42 -3.39
C TYR A 210 15.71 5.38 -2.66
N VAL A 211 15.15 4.18 -2.42
CA VAL A 211 15.87 3.08 -1.77
C VAL A 211 17.04 2.60 -2.64
N LEU A 212 16.82 2.47 -3.96
CA LEU A 212 17.84 2.06 -4.91
C LEU A 212 18.97 3.11 -5.05
N GLU A 213 18.63 4.39 -5.18
CA GLU A 213 19.60 5.49 -5.23
C GLU A 213 20.47 5.53 -3.97
N ARG A 214 19.85 5.28 -2.80
CA ARG A 214 20.58 5.23 -1.55
C ARG A 214 21.55 4.04 -1.49
N GLN A 215 21.13 2.88 -2.00
CA GLN A 215 22.04 1.72 -2.13
C GLN A 215 23.26 2.06 -2.99
N GLU A 216 23.05 2.64 -4.17
CA GLU A 216 24.12 3.02 -5.07
C GLU A 216 25.11 4.02 -4.42
N GLN A 217 24.59 4.97 -3.64
CA GLN A 217 25.42 5.92 -2.88
C GLN A 217 26.31 5.20 -1.86
N TRP A 218 25.80 4.18 -1.17
CA TRP A 218 26.56 3.40 -0.19
C TRP A 218 27.57 2.45 -0.85
N GLN A 219 27.30 1.98 -2.07
CA GLN A 219 28.17 1.08 -2.83
C GLN A 219 29.26 1.80 -3.63
N ARG A 220 29.26 3.14 -3.70
CA ARG A 220 30.33 3.88 -4.37
C ARG A 220 31.64 3.81 -3.55
N PRO A 221 32.64 3.02 -3.99
CA PRO A 221 33.88 2.84 -3.24
C PRO A 221 34.63 4.15 -3.03
N GLU A 222 34.47 5.12 -3.92
CA GLU A 222 35.09 6.44 -3.82
C GLU A 222 34.55 7.26 -2.64
N LEU A 223 33.26 7.20 -2.37
CA LEU A 223 32.66 7.88 -1.21
C LEU A 223 33.08 7.23 0.11
N LEU A 224 33.12 5.89 0.18
CA LEU A 224 33.59 5.16 1.35
C LEU A 224 35.06 5.43 1.62
N LEU A 225 35.89 5.45 0.57
CA LEU A 225 37.33 5.79 0.67
C LEU A 225 37.52 7.25 1.08
N THR A 226 36.73 8.17 0.55
CA THR A 226 36.79 9.59 0.90
C THR A 226 36.37 9.83 2.35
N VAL A 227 35.25 9.21 2.79
CA VAL A 227 34.81 9.27 4.18
C VAL A 227 35.81 8.60 5.12
N SER A 228 36.35 7.44 4.75
CA SER A 228 37.39 6.75 5.55
C SER A 228 38.68 7.59 5.65
N ARG A 229 39.13 8.22 4.57
CA ARG A 229 40.25 9.15 4.58
C ARG A 229 39.96 10.37 5.43
N LEU A 230 38.76 10.97 5.32
CA LEU A 230 38.35 12.10 6.12
C LEU A 230 38.30 11.74 7.62
N LEU A 231 37.70 10.61 7.99
CA LEU A 231 37.67 10.11 9.35
C LEU A 231 39.07 9.81 9.89
N TYR A 232 39.96 9.25 9.05
CA TYR A 232 41.34 9.03 9.41
C TYR A 232 42.11 10.34 9.66
N HIS A 233 41.96 11.32 8.78
CA HIS A 233 42.56 12.64 8.97
C HIS A 233 41.98 13.36 10.20
N MET A 234 40.68 13.32 10.42
CA MET A 234 40.06 13.85 11.61
C MET A 234 40.57 13.17 12.89
N SER A 235 40.68 11.84 12.89
CA SER A 235 41.22 11.11 14.06
C SER A 235 42.68 11.48 14.35
N ASN A 236 43.49 11.71 13.31
CA ASN A 236 44.87 12.16 13.46
C ASN A 236 44.94 13.60 14.01
N ILE A 237 44.11 14.52 13.49
CA ILE A 237 44.00 15.89 14.00
C ILE A 237 43.60 15.90 15.47
N PHE A 238 42.63 15.07 15.85
CA PHE A 238 42.21 14.93 17.25
C PHE A 238 43.28 14.28 18.15
N ARG A 239 44.06 13.34 17.60
CA ARG A 239 45.14 12.71 18.34
C ARG A 239 46.36 13.64 18.52
N ASP A 240 46.68 14.40 17.49
CA ASP A 240 47.84 15.29 17.49
C ASP A 240 47.56 16.64 18.20
N ASN A 241 46.29 17.04 18.28
CA ASN A 241 45.83 18.24 18.97
C ASN A 241 45.07 17.95 20.26
N ALA A 242 45.32 16.80 20.92
CA ALA A 242 44.69 16.49 22.18
C ALA A 242 45.31 17.30 23.35
N PRO A 243 44.82 18.53 23.66
CA PRO A 243 44.97 19.03 24.98
C PRO A 243 43.96 18.31 25.85
N THR A 244 44.37 18.01 27.05
CA THR A 244 43.52 17.58 28.16
C THR A 244 42.33 18.51 28.30
N VAL A 245 41.20 18.20 27.65
CA VAL A 245 39.97 18.96 27.83
C VAL A 245 38.80 17.98 27.98
N PRO A 246 38.03 18.17 29.05
CA PRO A 246 36.90 17.30 29.34
C PRO A 246 35.73 17.60 28.41
N ALA A 247 35.05 16.55 28.04
CA ALA A 247 33.64 16.48 27.61
C ALA A 247 33.20 17.16 26.33
N GLN A 248 33.00 16.31 25.33
CA GLN A 248 31.88 16.25 24.40
C GLN A 248 31.42 17.53 23.64
N PRO A 249 31.61 17.62 22.35
CA PRO A 249 30.65 18.26 21.48
C PRO A 249 29.53 17.26 21.14
N ARG A 250 28.36 17.50 21.70
CA ARG A 250 27.14 16.81 21.32
C ARG A 250 26.89 17.05 19.83
N LEU A 251 26.70 15.97 19.09
CA LEU A 251 26.29 15.97 17.67
C LEU A 251 24.91 16.66 17.51
N HIS A 252 24.92 17.98 17.48
CA HIS A 252 23.71 18.79 17.30
C HIS A 252 23.18 18.74 15.85
N ILE A 253 24.03 18.24 14.93
CA ILE A 253 23.72 18.20 13.49
C ILE A 253 22.74 17.08 13.15
N ASP A 254 22.86 15.93 13.81
CA ASP A 254 21.98 14.79 13.51
C ASP A 254 20.52 15.02 13.95
N ARG A 255 20.31 15.72 15.07
CA ARG A 255 18.95 16.00 15.54
C ARG A 255 18.19 16.96 14.64
N LYS A 256 18.85 17.93 14.04
CA LYS A 256 18.21 18.87 13.13
C LYS A 256 17.82 18.15 11.83
N ARG A 257 18.71 17.33 11.32
CA ARG A 257 18.48 16.53 10.10
C ARG A 257 17.41 15.44 10.30
N MET A 258 17.36 14.83 11.48
CA MET A 258 16.30 13.90 11.85
C MET A 258 14.95 14.60 11.97
N ARG A 259 14.88 15.82 12.54
CA ARG A 259 13.65 16.62 12.56
C ARG A 259 13.21 17.04 11.16
N GLU A 260 14.13 17.49 10.31
CA GLU A 260 13.83 17.83 8.91
C GLU A 260 13.31 16.60 8.11
N LEU A 261 13.87 15.40 8.36
CA LEU A 261 13.40 14.16 7.78
C LEU A 261 12.02 13.72 8.33
N GLN A 262 11.78 13.96 9.61
CA GLN A 262 10.51 13.67 10.26
C GLN A 262 9.41 14.65 9.80
N GLU A 263 9.73 15.92 9.67
CA GLU A 263 8.85 16.94 9.08
C GLU A 263 8.53 16.66 7.61
N LEU A 264 9.51 16.16 6.83
CA LEU A 264 9.32 15.70 5.46
C LEU A 264 8.42 14.45 5.39
N ARG A 265 8.58 13.51 6.31
CA ARG A 265 7.71 12.33 6.43
C ARG A 265 6.27 12.72 6.74
N ILE A 266 6.07 13.65 7.68
CA ILE A 266 4.74 14.18 8.05
C ILE A 266 4.13 14.96 6.86
N ALA A 267 4.91 15.77 6.16
CA ALA A 267 4.46 16.49 4.98
C ALA A 267 4.08 15.56 3.80
N LEU A 268 4.65 14.35 3.77
CA LEU A 268 4.33 13.30 2.79
C LEU A 268 3.19 12.36 3.26
N GLY A 269 2.50 12.70 4.36
CA GLY A 269 1.33 11.96 4.84
C GLY A 269 1.63 10.72 5.68
N HIS A 270 2.88 10.53 6.12
CA HIS A 270 3.17 9.49 7.11
C HIS A 270 2.82 10.01 8.51
N GLN A 271 1.91 9.33 9.19
CA GLN A 271 1.76 9.52 10.64
C GLN A 271 3.03 9.04 11.33
N PRO A 272 3.57 9.79 12.31
CA PRO A 272 4.66 9.30 13.12
C PRO A 272 4.21 8.00 13.80
N ASP A 273 4.97 6.93 13.63
CA ASP A 273 4.76 5.71 14.41
C ASP A 273 4.98 6.05 15.88
N ASP A 274 3.94 5.95 16.70
CA ASP A 274 3.97 6.26 18.14
C ASP A 274 5.00 5.41 18.92
N HIS A 275 5.58 4.40 18.27
CA HIS A 275 6.63 3.55 18.83
C HIS A 275 8.08 4.06 18.63
N GLU A 276 8.32 5.08 17.80
CA GLU A 276 9.67 5.65 17.65
C GLU A 276 10.03 6.66 18.75
N GLU A 277 9.06 7.22 19.48
CA GLU A 277 9.34 8.17 20.58
C GLU A 277 9.88 7.51 21.85
N GLU A 278 9.60 6.22 22.10
CA GLU A 278 10.13 5.51 23.26
C GLU A 278 11.57 5.00 23.11
N GLN A 279 12.11 4.91 21.87
CA GLN A 279 13.45 4.34 21.64
C GLN A 279 14.58 5.37 21.61
N THR A 280 14.32 6.66 21.74
CA THR A 280 15.37 7.69 21.85
C THR A 280 15.90 7.92 23.25
N GLN A 281 15.78 6.96 24.16
CA GLN A 281 16.44 7.03 25.45
C GLN A 281 17.91 6.62 25.33
N THR A 282 18.70 7.63 25.18
CA THR A 282 20.11 7.77 25.55
C THR A 282 20.93 6.49 25.73
N GLN A 283 21.71 6.21 24.71
CA GLN A 283 22.87 5.34 24.86
C GLN A 283 24.07 6.13 25.39
N THR A 284 24.71 5.62 26.39
CA THR A 284 25.91 6.19 26.97
C THR A 284 27.07 5.21 26.90
N TRP A 285 28.26 5.72 26.57
CA TRP A 285 29.51 4.95 26.53
C TRP A 285 30.39 5.27 27.73
N GLY A 286 31.18 4.34 28.19
CA GLY A 286 32.19 4.58 29.22
C GLY A 286 31.68 4.66 30.64
N GLY A 287 30.89 3.68 31.07
CA GLY A 287 30.37 3.57 32.43
C GLY A 287 28.98 4.17 32.61
N MET A 288 28.39 4.67 31.52
CA MET A 288 27.01 5.12 31.47
C MET A 288 26.16 4.04 30.77
N THR A 289 25.01 3.77 31.31
CA THR A 289 24.09 2.74 30.82
C THR A 289 23.58 3.05 29.41
N MET A 290 23.84 2.13 28.47
CA MET A 290 23.11 2.10 27.21
C MET A 290 21.74 1.48 27.43
N LYS A 291 20.69 2.15 27.03
CA LYS A 291 19.39 1.51 26.81
C LYS A 291 19.26 1.24 25.32
N GLY A 292 19.09 -0.03 25.05
CA GLY A 292 19.22 -0.63 23.73
C GLY A 292 18.22 -0.15 22.69
N TRP A 293 18.59 -0.54 21.54
CA TRP A 293 17.83 -0.41 20.28
C TRP A 293 16.52 -1.18 20.30
#